data_771a584b5415329c1953f15e106591dd
#
_entry.id   771a584b5415329c1953f15e106591dd
#
_cell.length_a   1.000
_cell.length_b   1.000
_cell.length_c   1.000
_cell.angle_alpha   90.00
_cell.angle_beta   90.00
_cell.angle_gamma   90.00
#
_symmetry.space_group_name_H-M   'P 1'
#
loop_
_entity.id
_entity.type
_entity.pdbx_description
1 polymer ?
#
loop_
_entity_poly.entity_id
_entity_poly.type
_entity_poly.pdbx_seq_one_letter_code
_entity_poly.pdbx_strand_id
1 'polypeptide(L)'
;ENQTDIHYAMPVRNIIYDALQYGKQVADIAAKHRASDGDSKGHSRGEYLSGFYKEDKITPVITLVLHFGANEWDGPLSLHEMMAVKNKNLLNFVQDYQIHLIDPAKLSAEDLERFSSSLREVIGYIKYSKDKKRLSEFLTDNPRMLIEANAARVIKAVTNTPLDIPEGAEVIDVCKAVEEMMNESEERGELRMLVQLVRDGDLKLERAAEKAKMTVEQFEKVMENTPLQAV
;
A
#
# COMPACT_ATOMS: atom_id res chain seq x y z
N GLU A 1 -2.83 6.85 -6.72
CA GLU A 1 -3.39 5.58 -7.18
C GLU A 1 -2.64 4.42 -6.55
N ASN A 2 -3.33 3.55 -5.83
CA ASN A 2 -2.74 2.39 -5.16
C ASN A 2 -3.04 1.13 -5.96
N GLN A 3 -1.99 0.33 -6.27
CA GLN A 3 -2.08 -0.90 -7.05
C GLN A 3 -1.43 -2.05 -6.29
N THR A 4 -2.16 -3.14 -6.08
CA THR A 4 -1.63 -4.42 -5.60
C THR A 4 -1.27 -5.33 -6.76
N ASP A 5 -2.03 -5.25 -7.84
CA ASP A 5 -1.78 -5.94 -9.10
C ASP A 5 -1.36 -4.96 -10.18
N ILE A 6 -0.59 -5.42 -11.16
CA ILE A 6 -0.09 -4.59 -12.24
C ILE A 6 -1.23 -4.28 -13.21
N HIS A 7 -1.52 -3.01 -13.40
CA HIS A 7 -2.50 -2.55 -14.37
C HIS A 7 -1.81 -2.15 -15.66
N TYR A 8 -1.79 -3.04 -16.65
CA TYR A 8 -1.07 -2.84 -17.91
C TYR A 8 -1.56 -1.66 -18.78
N ALA A 9 -2.71 -1.06 -18.47
CA ALA A 9 -3.18 0.17 -19.10
C ALA A 9 -3.07 1.40 -18.16
N MET A 10 -2.13 1.40 -17.21
CA MET A 10 -2.00 2.47 -16.22
C MET A 10 -1.76 3.85 -16.82
N PRO A 11 -0.91 4.04 -17.86
CA PRO A 11 -0.75 5.35 -18.50
C PRO A 11 -2.08 5.94 -19.01
N VAL A 12 -2.93 5.13 -19.63
CA VAL A 12 -4.26 5.58 -20.10
C VAL A 12 -5.18 5.92 -18.93
N ARG A 13 -5.16 5.12 -17.87
CA ARG A 13 -5.95 5.36 -16.67
C ARG A 13 -5.58 6.68 -15.99
N ASN A 14 -4.28 6.97 -15.88
CA ASN A 14 -3.80 8.23 -15.32
C ASN A 14 -4.18 9.44 -16.17
N ILE A 15 -4.07 9.34 -17.51
CA ILE A 15 -4.52 10.41 -18.42
C ILE A 15 -5.99 10.76 -18.15
N ILE A 16 -6.85 9.73 -17.98
CA ILE A 16 -8.27 9.96 -17.71
C ILE A 16 -8.45 10.71 -16.37
N TYR A 17 -7.75 10.31 -15.32
CA TYR A 17 -7.84 10.99 -14.03
C TYR A 17 -7.38 12.44 -14.08
N ASP A 18 -6.23 12.68 -14.69
CA ASP A 18 -5.68 14.02 -14.81
C ASP A 18 -6.56 14.91 -15.71
N ALA A 19 -7.06 14.37 -16.83
CA ALA A 19 -7.97 15.07 -17.72
C ALA A 19 -9.29 15.47 -17.02
N LEU A 20 -9.84 14.59 -16.18
CA LEU A 20 -11.05 14.89 -15.39
C LEU A 20 -10.78 16.01 -14.38
N GLN A 21 -9.61 16.00 -13.70
CA GLN A 21 -9.24 17.08 -12.76
C GLN A 21 -9.00 18.40 -13.46
N TYR A 22 -8.30 18.42 -14.61
CA TYR A 22 -8.14 19.63 -15.40
C TYR A 22 -9.47 20.15 -15.96
N GLY A 23 -10.32 19.26 -16.47
CA GLY A 23 -11.65 19.60 -16.95
C GLY A 23 -12.51 20.23 -15.85
N LYS A 24 -12.45 19.69 -14.63
CA LYS A 24 -13.14 20.27 -13.47
C LYS A 24 -12.63 21.67 -13.14
N GLN A 25 -11.31 21.89 -13.11
CA GLN A 25 -10.75 23.22 -12.83
C GLN A 25 -11.22 24.25 -13.86
N VAL A 26 -11.21 23.89 -15.15
CA VAL A 26 -11.70 24.78 -16.23
C VAL A 26 -13.19 25.07 -16.05
N ALA A 27 -14.01 24.06 -15.74
CA ALA A 27 -15.43 24.24 -15.51
C ALA A 27 -15.74 25.13 -14.29
N ASP A 28 -15.00 24.95 -13.20
CA ASP A 28 -15.15 25.74 -11.96
C ASP A 28 -14.78 27.22 -12.20
N ILE A 29 -13.72 27.50 -12.97
CA ILE A 29 -13.31 28.85 -13.36
C ILE A 29 -14.40 29.48 -14.23
N ALA A 30 -14.87 28.78 -15.27
CA ALA A 30 -15.91 29.26 -16.14
C ALA A 30 -17.22 29.51 -15.39
N ALA A 31 -17.57 28.69 -14.41
CA ALA A 31 -18.74 28.91 -13.57
C ALA A 31 -18.61 30.19 -12.71
N LYS A 32 -17.44 30.45 -12.15
CA LYS A 32 -17.16 31.68 -11.38
C LYS A 32 -17.33 32.93 -12.24
N HIS A 33 -16.76 32.94 -13.46
CA HIS A 33 -16.91 34.05 -14.39
C HIS A 33 -18.38 34.29 -14.78
N ARG A 34 -19.15 33.24 -15.00
CA ARG A 34 -20.60 33.38 -15.31
C ARG A 34 -21.42 33.86 -14.12
N ALA A 35 -21.03 33.54 -12.89
CA ALA A 35 -21.72 34.01 -11.69
C ALA A 35 -21.39 35.46 -11.32
N SER A 36 -20.23 35.98 -11.76
CA SER A 36 -19.80 37.36 -11.55
C SER A 36 -20.47 38.29 -12.59
N ASP A 37 -21.78 38.39 -12.51
CA ASP A 37 -22.63 39.07 -13.47
C ASP A 37 -22.18 40.53 -13.68
N GLY A 38 -21.60 40.85 -14.85
CA GLY A 38 -21.31 42.23 -15.28
C GLY A 38 -19.92 42.53 -15.83
N ASP A 39 -18.92 41.67 -15.68
CA ASP A 39 -17.53 41.96 -16.09
C ASP A 39 -17.15 41.41 -17.48
N SER A 40 -18.12 41.29 -18.38
CA SER A 40 -17.88 40.98 -19.80
C SER A 40 -17.25 42.11 -20.60
N LYS A 41 -17.06 43.27 -19.98
CA LYS A 41 -16.45 44.45 -20.64
C LYS A 41 -14.93 44.29 -20.68
N GLY A 42 -14.41 43.98 -21.87
CA GLY A 42 -12.96 43.87 -22.11
C GLY A 42 -12.47 42.49 -22.54
N HIS A 43 -13.30 41.49 -22.47
CA HIS A 43 -12.94 40.14 -22.91
C HIS A 43 -13.30 39.90 -24.37
N SER A 44 -12.50 39.07 -25.04
CA SER A 44 -12.75 38.67 -26.43
C SER A 44 -13.97 37.74 -26.52
N ARG A 45 -14.53 37.60 -27.72
CA ARG A 45 -15.63 36.68 -27.98
C ARG A 45 -15.23 35.21 -27.64
N GLY A 46 -13.96 34.81 -27.85
CA GLY A 46 -13.47 33.47 -27.54
C GLY A 46 -13.44 33.21 -26.03
N GLU A 47 -12.99 34.17 -25.25
CA GLU A 47 -12.99 34.13 -23.80
C GLU A 47 -14.40 34.01 -23.22
N TYR A 48 -15.31 34.84 -23.73
CA TYR A 48 -16.70 34.79 -23.32
C TYR A 48 -17.35 33.41 -23.61
N LEU A 49 -17.12 32.88 -24.81
CA LEU A 49 -17.70 31.59 -25.21
C LEU A 49 -17.12 30.41 -24.41
N SER A 50 -15.83 30.40 -24.15
CA SER A 50 -15.15 29.36 -23.36
C SER A 50 -15.44 29.51 -21.86
N GLY A 51 -15.65 30.73 -21.39
CA GLY A 51 -15.68 31.06 -19.96
C GLY A 51 -14.32 30.97 -19.28
N PHE A 52 -13.25 30.80 -20.07
CA PHE A 52 -11.87 30.72 -19.59
C PHE A 52 -11.07 31.87 -20.24
N TYR A 53 -10.53 32.75 -19.40
CA TYR A 53 -9.91 33.99 -19.84
C TYR A 53 -8.40 33.80 -19.97
N LYS A 54 -7.75 34.70 -20.70
CA LYS A 54 -6.32 34.63 -21.01
C LYS A 54 -5.43 34.63 -19.77
N GLU A 55 -5.86 35.29 -18.72
CA GLU A 55 -5.14 35.38 -17.44
C GLU A 55 -5.39 34.18 -16.52
N ASP A 56 -6.43 33.41 -16.77
CA ASP A 56 -6.76 32.24 -15.95
C ASP A 56 -5.64 31.22 -16.00
N LYS A 57 -5.44 30.57 -14.87
CA LYS A 57 -4.44 29.48 -14.70
C LYS A 57 -5.08 28.33 -14.00
N ILE A 58 -4.65 27.14 -14.37
CA ILE A 58 -4.98 25.90 -13.68
C ILE A 58 -3.81 25.42 -12.83
N THR A 59 -4.11 24.73 -11.75
CA THR A 59 -3.11 24.10 -10.89
C THR A 59 -2.65 22.77 -11.50
N PRO A 60 -1.33 22.47 -11.50
CA PRO A 60 -0.83 21.19 -11.96
C PRO A 60 -1.45 20.02 -11.20
N VAL A 61 -1.82 18.98 -11.91
CA VAL A 61 -2.23 17.68 -11.35
C VAL A 61 -1.05 16.71 -11.47
N ILE A 62 -0.71 16.06 -10.37
CA ILE A 62 0.37 15.07 -10.32
C ILE A 62 -0.24 13.77 -9.76
N THR A 63 -0.32 12.75 -10.59
CA THR A 63 -0.77 11.43 -10.17
C THR A 63 0.42 10.53 -9.89
N LEU A 64 0.56 10.09 -8.64
CA LEU A 64 1.54 9.09 -8.23
C LEU A 64 0.90 7.71 -8.26
N VAL A 65 1.57 6.74 -8.83
CA VAL A 65 1.19 5.33 -8.82
C VAL A 65 2.05 4.62 -7.79
N LEU A 66 1.43 4.12 -6.72
CA LEU A 66 2.10 3.31 -5.71
C LEU A 66 1.77 1.84 -5.97
N HIS A 67 2.80 1.06 -6.27
CA HIS A 67 2.66 -0.37 -6.48
C HIS A 67 3.05 -1.13 -5.22
N PHE A 68 2.07 -1.75 -4.59
CA PHE A 68 2.26 -2.55 -3.38
C PHE A 68 2.29 -4.06 -3.65
N GLY A 69 2.34 -4.43 -4.91
CA GLY A 69 2.30 -5.83 -5.32
C GLY A 69 3.51 -6.64 -4.88
N ALA A 70 3.32 -7.95 -5.01
CA ALA A 70 4.33 -8.93 -4.66
C ALA A 70 5.52 -8.96 -5.64
N ASN A 71 5.25 -8.67 -6.89
CA ASN A 71 6.20 -8.71 -7.99
C ASN A 71 6.63 -7.29 -8.33
N GLU A 72 7.81 -7.16 -8.90
CA GLU A 72 8.23 -5.89 -9.48
C GLU A 72 7.27 -5.47 -10.60
N TRP A 73 7.11 -4.17 -10.76
CA TRP A 73 6.31 -3.63 -11.86
C TRP A 73 6.97 -3.94 -13.20
N ASP A 74 6.26 -4.65 -14.08
CA ASP A 74 6.65 -4.96 -15.45
C ASP A 74 5.70 -4.34 -16.49
N GLY A 75 4.72 -3.55 -16.06
CA GLY A 75 3.78 -2.86 -16.93
C GLY A 75 4.39 -1.63 -17.60
N PRO A 76 3.72 -1.06 -18.62
CA PRO A 76 4.19 0.13 -19.32
C PRO A 76 4.27 1.33 -18.39
N LEU A 77 5.30 2.14 -18.55
CA LEU A 77 5.53 3.38 -17.81
C LEU A 77 5.10 4.61 -18.61
N SER A 78 4.86 4.45 -19.92
CA SER A 78 4.41 5.55 -20.76
C SER A 78 3.35 5.10 -21.78
N LEU A 79 2.62 6.09 -22.31
CA LEU A 79 1.62 5.84 -23.35
C LEU A 79 2.28 5.31 -24.64
N HIS A 80 3.47 5.81 -24.98
CA HIS A 80 4.19 5.35 -26.17
C HIS A 80 4.58 3.88 -26.09
N GLU A 81 4.89 3.35 -24.91
CA GLU A 81 5.18 1.93 -24.72
C GLU A 81 4.00 1.04 -25.07
N MET A 82 2.77 1.54 -24.92
CA MET A 82 1.53 0.83 -25.20
C MET A 82 1.14 0.88 -26.69
N MET A 83 1.78 1.74 -27.51
CA MET A 83 1.40 1.92 -28.91
C MET A 83 1.77 0.70 -29.78
N ALA A 84 0.83 0.28 -30.62
CA ALA A 84 1.07 -0.77 -31.61
C ALA A 84 2.09 -0.36 -32.67
N VAL A 85 2.14 0.94 -33.01
CA VAL A 85 3.07 1.49 -33.99
C VAL A 85 4.28 2.07 -33.31
N LYS A 86 5.48 1.61 -33.70
CA LYS A 86 6.77 2.06 -33.13
C LYS A 86 7.51 3.05 -34.04
N ASN A 87 6.85 3.62 -35.05
CA ASN A 87 7.44 4.61 -35.94
C ASN A 87 7.64 5.93 -35.18
N LYS A 88 8.89 6.31 -34.94
CA LYS A 88 9.24 7.54 -34.17
C LYS A 88 8.68 8.81 -34.81
N ASN A 89 8.62 8.89 -36.14
CA ASN A 89 8.09 10.07 -36.83
C ASN A 89 6.58 10.25 -36.56
N LEU A 90 5.84 9.17 -36.44
CA LEU A 90 4.42 9.20 -36.05
C LEU A 90 4.26 9.51 -34.58
N LEU A 91 5.06 8.91 -33.70
CA LEU A 91 4.98 9.11 -32.26
C LEU A 91 5.31 10.56 -31.86
N ASN A 92 6.08 11.30 -32.65
CA ASN A 92 6.31 12.75 -32.41
C ASN A 92 5.02 13.58 -32.46
N PHE A 93 3.95 13.11 -33.09
CA PHE A 93 2.65 13.77 -33.09
C PHE A 93 1.70 13.28 -31.99
N VAL A 94 2.09 12.26 -31.26
CA VAL A 94 1.33 11.69 -30.14
C VAL A 94 1.99 12.14 -28.84
N GLN A 95 1.23 12.83 -27.98
CA GLN A 95 1.76 13.20 -26.66
C GLN A 95 2.08 11.92 -25.88
N ASP A 96 3.32 11.82 -25.41
CA ASP A 96 3.68 10.78 -24.47
C ASP A 96 3.24 11.18 -23.08
N TYR A 97 2.60 10.24 -22.39
CA TYR A 97 2.16 10.43 -21.02
C TYR A 97 2.87 9.41 -20.13
N GLN A 98 3.75 9.90 -19.27
CA GLN A 98 4.52 9.06 -18.36
C GLN A 98 3.84 8.99 -16.99
N ILE A 99 3.84 7.81 -16.39
CA ILE A 99 3.39 7.63 -15.01
C ILE A 99 4.54 7.87 -14.03
N HIS A 100 4.22 8.42 -12.88
CA HIS A 100 5.16 8.53 -11.75
C HIS A 100 4.98 7.32 -10.85
N LEU A 101 5.73 6.27 -11.13
CA LEU A 101 5.66 5.01 -10.40
C LEU A 101 6.57 5.02 -9.17
N ILE A 102 6.00 4.67 -8.02
CA ILE A 102 6.73 4.32 -6.80
C ILE A 102 6.55 2.81 -6.59
N ASP A 103 7.60 2.06 -6.84
CA ASP A 103 7.69 0.62 -6.61
C ASP A 103 8.62 0.37 -5.42
N PRO A 104 8.09 0.01 -4.23
CA PRO A 104 8.90 -0.23 -3.04
C PRO A 104 10.02 -1.25 -3.25
N ALA A 105 9.78 -2.26 -4.11
CA ALA A 105 10.80 -3.28 -4.40
C ALA A 105 12.07 -2.69 -5.03
N LYS A 106 11.93 -1.62 -5.84
CA LYS A 106 13.03 -0.97 -6.59
C LYS A 106 13.70 0.17 -5.84
N LEU A 107 13.07 0.71 -4.78
CA LEU A 107 13.67 1.80 -4.00
C LEU A 107 14.96 1.35 -3.31
N SER A 108 16.00 2.17 -3.35
CA SER A 108 17.21 1.98 -2.54
C SER A 108 16.96 2.36 -1.07
N ALA A 109 17.90 2.03 -0.18
CA ALA A 109 17.84 2.51 1.19
C ALA A 109 17.95 4.06 1.26
N GLU A 110 18.73 4.67 0.37
CA GLU A 110 18.86 6.12 0.25
C GLU A 110 17.56 6.78 -0.21
N ASP A 111 16.82 6.14 -1.11
CA ASP A 111 15.51 6.66 -1.55
C ASP A 111 14.49 6.64 -0.41
N LEU A 112 14.52 5.62 0.44
CA LEU A 112 13.67 5.56 1.63
C LEU A 112 13.97 6.71 2.60
N GLU A 113 15.23 7.11 2.77
CA GLU A 113 15.60 8.22 3.65
C GLU A 113 15.11 9.60 3.16
N ARG A 114 14.71 9.72 1.91
CA ARG A 114 14.11 10.96 1.36
C ARG A 114 12.69 11.22 1.85
N PHE A 115 12.00 10.20 2.34
CA PHE A 115 10.67 10.37 2.92
C PHE A 115 10.81 10.87 4.36
N SER A 116 10.18 12.00 4.67
CA SER A 116 10.26 12.65 5.98
C SER A 116 9.10 12.29 6.92
N SER A 117 8.09 11.59 6.43
CA SER A 117 6.92 11.15 7.20
C SER A 117 6.95 9.64 7.46
N SER A 118 5.98 9.11 8.20
CA SER A 118 5.75 7.66 8.39
C SER A 118 5.61 6.86 7.08
N LEU A 119 5.50 7.54 5.94
CA LEU A 119 5.52 6.89 4.63
C LEU A 119 6.82 6.10 4.39
N ARG A 120 7.97 6.58 4.92
CA ARG A 120 9.24 5.85 4.89
C ARG A 120 9.10 4.47 5.53
N GLU A 121 8.52 4.42 6.71
CA GLU A 121 8.35 3.19 7.49
C GLU A 121 7.35 2.26 6.81
N VAL A 122 6.25 2.81 6.29
CA VAL A 122 5.25 2.04 5.53
C VAL A 122 5.88 1.41 4.28
N ILE A 123 6.57 2.20 3.47
CA ILE A 123 7.21 1.72 2.24
C ILE A 123 8.33 0.72 2.56
N GLY A 124 9.15 1.00 3.59
CA GLY A 124 10.22 0.12 4.05
C GLY A 124 9.69 -1.23 4.53
N TYR A 125 8.62 -1.23 5.31
CA TYR A 125 7.95 -2.46 5.74
C TYR A 125 7.46 -3.26 4.54
N ILE A 126 6.75 -2.62 3.61
CA ILE A 126 6.23 -3.27 2.39
C ILE A 126 7.37 -3.88 1.57
N LYS A 127 8.45 -3.11 1.36
CA LYS A 127 9.65 -3.55 0.63
C LYS A 127 10.22 -4.86 1.18
N TYR A 128 10.31 -4.98 2.51
CA TYR A 128 10.94 -6.12 3.18
C TYR A 128 9.96 -7.19 3.63
N SER A 129 8.65 -6.98 3.50
CA SER A 129 7.59 -7.85 4.05
C SER A 129 7.67 -9.32 3.62
N LYS A 130 8.32 -9.63 2.50
CA LYS A 130 8.50 -10.99 1.98
C LYS A 130 9.83 -11.65 2.36
N ASP A 131 10.78 -10.87 2.84
CA ASP A 131 12.08 -11.34 3.32
C ASP A 131 12.11 -11.21 4.85
N LYS A 132 11.83 -12.31 5.55
CA LYS A 132 11.77 -12.34 7.01
C LYS A 132 13.04 -11.78 7.67
N LYS A 133 14.22 -12.09 7.09
CA LYS A 133 15.50 -11.63 7.64
C LYS A 133 15.65 -10.12 7.50
N ARG A 134 15.43 -9.59 6.30
CA ARG A 134 15.52 -8.16 6.03
C ARG A 134 14.44 -7.37 6.75
N LEU A 135 13.23 -7.92 6.87
CA LEU A 135 12.18 -7.29 7.65
C LEU A 135 12.57 -7.22 9.13
N SER A 136 13.07 -8.31 9.71
CA SER A 136 13.55 -8.32 11.08
C SER A 136 14.67 -7.30 11.30
N GLU A 137 15.67 -7.25 10.40
CA GLU A 137 16.75 -6.24 10.44
C GLU A 137 16.20 -4.82 10.36
N PHE A 138 15.19 -4.57 9.52
CA PHE A 138 14.55 -3.26 9.37
C PHE A 138 13.74 -2.84 10.60
N LEU A 139 13.14 -3.78 11.30
CA LEU A 139 12.34 -3.55 12.50
C LEU A 139 13.20 -3.46 13.77
N THR A 140 14.35 -4.17 13.84
CA THR A 140 15.19 -4.24 15.03
C THR A 140 15.71 -2.84 15.40
N ASP A 141 15.44 -2.43 16.64
CA ASP A 141 15.86 -1.15 17.21
C ASP A 141 15.49 0.09 16.37
N ASN A 142 14.40 0.02 15.61
CA ASN A 142 13.93 1.12 14.78
C ASN A 142 12.85 1.95 15.50
N PRO A 143 13.22 3.05 16.20
CA PRO A 143 12.26 3.87 16.95
C PRO A 143 11.27 4.60 16.03
N ARG A 144 11.54 4.68 14.73
CA ARG A 144 10.64 5.30 13.75
C ARG A 144 9.44 4.42 13.41
N MET A 145 9.45 3.14 13.84
CA MET A 145 8.29 2.25 13.69
C MET A 145 7.17 2.53 14.71
N LEU A 146 7.33 3.55 15.56
CA LEU A 146 6.25 4.17 16.30
C LEU A 146 5.53 5.13 15.35
N ILE A 147 4.50 4.65 14.65
CA ILE A 147 3.81 5.36 13.58
C ILE A 147 2.33 5.59 13.89
N GLU A 148 1.71 6.51 13.17
CA GLU A 148 0.28 6.75 13.29
C GLU A 148 -0.53 5.49 12.96
N ALA A 149 -1.61 5.26 13.69
CA ALA A 149 -2.47 4.07 13.51
C ALA A 149 -2.98 3.92 12.06
N ASN A 150 -3.20 5.03 11.35
CA ASN A 150 -3.58 4.99 9.94
C ASN A 150 -2.46 4.41 9.06
N ALA A 151 -1.21 4.76 9.32
CA ALA A 151 -0.05 4.20 8.62
C ALA A 151 0.10 2.69 8.92
N ALA A 152 -0.10 2.27 10.18
CA ALA A 152 -0.11 0.85 10.56
C ALA A 152 -1.25 0.08 9.87
N ARG A 153 -2.44 0.69 9.71
CA ARG A 153 -3.55 0.08 8.93
C ARG A 153 -3.19 -0.12 7.46
N VAL A 154 -2.43 0.78 6.85
CA VAL A 154 -1.93 0.60 5.48
C VAL A 154 -1.00 -0.61 5.42
N ILE A 155 -0.03 -0.73 6.33
CA ILE A 155 0.85 -1.91 6.42
C ILE A 155 0.00 -3.19 6.51
N LYS A 156 -0.93 -3.24 7.47
CA LYS A 156 -1.82 -4.39 7.66
C LYS A 156 -2.59 -4.77 6.39
N ALA A 157 -3.20 -3.79 5.74
CA ALA A 157 -4.03 -4.01 4.55
C ALA A 157 -3.21 -4.47 3.33
N VAL A 158 -2.02 -3.89 3.14
CA VAL A 158 -1.20 -4.13 1.96
C VAL A 158 -0.39 -5.42 2.07
N THR A 159 0.18 -5.69 3.25
CA THR A 159 1.05 -6.87 3.46
C THR A 159 0.29 -8.09 4.01
N ASN A 160 -0.99 -7.91 4.32
CA ASN A 160 -1.81 -8.92 5.00
C ASN A 160 -1.20 -9.38 6.34
N THR A 161 -0.40 -8.53 6.97
CA THR A 161 0.17 -8.80 8.29
C THR A 161 -0.93 -8.65 9.35
N PRO A 162 -1.18 -9.63 10.22
CA PRO A 162 -2.26 -9.57 11.20
C PRO A 162 -1.89 -8.70 12.42
N LEU A 163 -1.55 -7.43 12.18
CA LEU A 163 -1.26 -6.47 13.26
C LEU A 163 -2.53 -6.23 14.10
N ASP A 164 -2.39 -6.27 15.41
CA ASP A 164 -3.43 -5.79 16.30
C ASP A 164 -3.36 -4.27 16.40
N ILE A 165 -4.45 -3.59 16.04
CA ILE A 165 -4.58 -2.14 16.08
C ILE A 165 -5.83 -1.80 16.87
N PRO A 166 -5.70 -1.44 18.16
CA PRO A 166 -6.83 -1.13 19.01
C PRO A 166 -7.70 0.00 18.45
N GLU A 167 -9.01 -0.08 18.71
CA GLU A 167 -9.93 0.99 18.36
C GLU A 167 -9.57 2.28 19.13
N GLY A 168 -9.48 3.40 18.39
CA GLY A 168 -9.11 4.69 18.98
C GLY A 168 -7.62 4.90 19.22
N ALA A 169 -6.76 3.95 18.88
CA ALA A 169 -5.32 4.17 18.94
C ALA A 169 -4.89 5.27 17.96
N GLU A 170 -4.11 6.23 18.42
CA GLU A 170 -3.52 7.29 17.59
C GLU A 170 -2.18 6.84 17.01
N VAL A 171 -1.40 6.09 17.78
CA VAL A 171 -0.03 5.66 17.44
C VAL A 171 0.11 4.17 17.75
N ILE A 172 0.88 3.46 16.94
CA ILE A 172 1.18 2.03 17.06
C ILE A 172 2.69 1.82 16.99
N ASP A 173 3.21 1.03 17.91
CA ASP A 173 4.55 0.47 17.83
C ASP A 173 4.48 -0.82 17.00
N VAL A 174 4.84 -0.70 15.72
CA VAL A 174 4.77 -1.83 14.79
C VAL A 174 5.82 -2.89 15.11
N CYS A 175 6.98 -2.51 15.65
CA CYS A 175 8.00 -3.50 16.06
C CYS A 175 7.44 -4.41 17.15
N LYS A 176 6.86 -3.82 18.18
CA LYS A 176 6.25 -4.56 19.28
C LYS A 176 5.07 -5.42 18.82
N ALA A 177 4.19 -4.87 17.98
CA ALA A 177 3.04 -5.61 17.46
C ALA A 177 3.47 -6.82 16.59
N VAL A 178 4.54 -6.70 15.82
CA VAL A 178 5.10 -7.81 15.04
C VAL A 178 5.78 -8.84 15.95
N GLU A 179 6.52 -8.40 16.97
CA GLU A 179 7.14 -9.30 17.95
C GLU A 179 6.09 -10.11 18.71
N GLU A 180 5.04 -9.46 19.21
CA GLU A 180 3.92 -10.14 19.87
C GLU A 180 3.25 -11.16 18.95
N MET A 181 2.99 -10.80 17.70
CA MET A 181 2.44 -11.70 16.68
C MET A 181 3.34 -12.93 16.42
N MET A 182 4.67 -12.73 16.36
CA MET A 182 5.61 -13.81 16.15
C MET A 182 5.64 -14.76 17.35
N ASN A 183 5.70 -14.22 18.56
CA ASN A 183 5.67 -15.01 19.80
C ASN A 183 4.38 -15.83 19.90
N GLU A 184 3.21 -15.25 19.64
CA GLU A 184 1.94 -15.98 19.61
C GLU A 184 1.91 -17.07 18.51
N SER A 185 2.57 -16.84 17.38
CA SER A 185 2.66 -17.83 16.30
C SER A 185 3.56 -19.01 16.69
N GLU A 186 4.68 -18.73 17.38
CA GLU A 186 5.58 -19.76 17.91
C GLU A 186 4.89 -20.59 18.99
N GLU A 187 4.25 -19.94 19.96
CA GLU A 187 3.49 -20.63 21.03
C GLU A 187 2.39 -21.53 20.44
N ARG A 188 1.66 -21.03 19.45
CA ARG A 188 0.65 -21.84 18.73
C ARG A 188 1.28 -23.01 17.97
N GLY A 189 2.46 -22.81 17.39
CA GLY A 189 3.22 -23.86 16.69
C GLY A 189 3.68 -24.95 17.64
N GLU A 190 4.28 -24.57 18.77
CA GLU A 190 4.71 -25.51 19.83
C GLU A 190 3.53 -26.30 20.40
N LEU A 191 2.40 -25.62 20.64
CA LEU A 191 1.20 -26.26 21.16
C LEU A 191 0.63 -27.30 20.20
N ARG A 192 0.58 -26.97 18.89
CA ARG A 192 0.17 -27.92 17.84
C ARG A 192 1.08 -29.13 17.77
N MET A 193 2.40 -28.92 17.86
CA MET A 193 3.37 -30.01 17.88
C MET A 193 3.17 -30.92 19.09
N LEU A 194 2.97 -30.36 20.28
CA LEU A 194 2.69 -31.14 21.50
C LEU A 194 1.39 -31.93 21.36
N VAL A 195 0.34 -31.32 20.82
CA VAL A 195 -0.93 -32.04 20.54
C VAL A 195 -0.73 -33.19 19.58
N GLN A 196 0.06 -32.99 18.51
CA GLN A 196 0.34 -34.07 17.56
C GLN A 196 1.10 -35.22 18.20
N LEU A 197 2.15 -34.94 18.98
CA LEU A 197 2.93 -35.95 19.69
C LEU A 197 2.08 -36.78 20.67
N VAL A 198 1.09 -36.16 21.33
CA VAL A 198 0.16 -36.89 22.19
C VAL A 198 -0.77 -37.80 21.38
N ARG A 199 -1.29 -37.29 20.25
CA ARG A 199 -2.17 -38.06 19.35
C ARG A 199 -1.46 -39.29 18.73
N ASP A 200 -0.18 -39.12 18.40
CA ASP A 200 0.66 -40.16 17.81
C ASP A 200 1.12 -41.19 18.87
N GLY A 201 0.90 -40.89 20.16
CA GLY A 201 1.30 -41.75 21.27
C GLY A 201 2.77 -41.61 21.69
N ASP A 202 3.50 -40.65 21.10
CA ASP A 202 4.92 -40.41 21.37
C ASP A 202 5.17 -39.63 22.66
N LEU A 203 4.13 -38.89 23.15
CA LEU A 203 4.20 -38.10 24.37
C LEU A 203 2.97 -38.35 25.24
N LYS A 204 3.18 -38.53 26.55
CA LYS A 204 2.08 -38.66 27.52
C LYS A 204 1.40 -37.29 27.72
N LEU A 205 0.08 -37.32 27.89
CA LEU A 205 -0.76 -36.13 28.06
C LEU A 205 -0.28 -35.22 29.21
N GLU A 206 0.04 -35.81 30.38
CA GLU A 206 0.49 -35.05 31.53
C GLU A 206 1.80 -34.29 31.24
N ARG A 207 2.70 -34.96 30.48
CA ARG A 207 3.99 -34.35 30.14
C ARG A 207 3.87 -33.29 29.04
N ALA A 208 2.89 -33.42 28.16
CA ALA A 208 2.58 -32.40 27.17
C ALA A 208 1.98 -31.16 27.84
N ALA A 209 1.06 -31.34 28.77
CA ALA A 209 0.46 -30.25 29.55
C ALA A 209 1.52 -29.49 30.36
N GLU A 210 2.45 -30.24 31.03
CA GLU A 210 3.58 -29.63 31.74
C GLU A 210 4.47 -28.75 30.80
N LYS A 211 4.82 -29.30 29.63
CA LYS A 211 5.62 -28.57 28.63
C LYS A 211 4.89 -27.32 28.11
N ALA A 212 3.58 -27.42 27.91
CA ALA A 212 2.72 -26.31 27.51
C ALA A 212 2.43 -25.31 28.65
N LYS A 213 2.95 -25.54 29.85
CA LYS A 213 2.68 -24.76 31.08
C LYS A 213 1.17 -24.59 31.36
N MET A 214 0.41 -25.65 31.09
CA MET A 214 -1.05 -25.72 31.26
C MET A 214 -1.44 -26.86 32.22
N THR A 215 -2.68 -26.81 32.76
CA THR A 215 -3.25 -27.97 33.40
C THR A 215 -3.64 -29.03 32.39
N VAL A 216 -3.73 -30.29 32.80
CA VAL A 216 -4.15 -31.40 31.92
C VAL A 216 -5.51 -31.10 31.29
N GLU A 217 -6.47 -30.63 32.09
CA GLU A 217 -7.81 -30.24 31.59
C GLU A 217 -7.79 -29.11 30.55
N GLN A 218 -6.89 -28.14 30.71
CA GLN A 218 -6.72 -27.07 29.74
C GLN A 218 -6.12 -27.59 28.43
N PHE A 219 -5.13 -28.49 28.54
CA PHE A 219 -4.50 -29.07 27.37
C PHE A 219 -5.44 -30.00 26.59
N GLU A 220 -6.30 -30.78 27.29
CA GLU A 220 -7.36 -31.59 26.66
C GLU A 220 -8.31 -30.72 25.82
N LYS A 221 -8.75 -29.57 26.35
CA LYS A 221 -9.59 -28.61 25.60
C LYS A 221 -8.88 -28.09 24.36
N VAL A 222 -7.58 -27.84 24.45
CA VAL A 222 -6.78 -27.41 23.29
C VAL A 222 -6.72 -28.53 22.25
N MET A 223 -6.55 -29.78 22.67
CA MET A 223 -6.55 -30.92 21.77
C MET A 223 -7.89 -31.10 21.04
N GLU A 224 -9.02 -30.88 21.73
CA GLU A 224 -10.35 -30.96 21.14
C GLU A 224 -10.55 -29.88 20.05
N ASN A 225 -10.03 -28.67 20.29
CA ASN A 225 -10.20 -27.52 19.40
C ASN A 225 -9.14 -27.45 18.27
N THR A 226 -8.11 -28.27 18.31
CA THR A 226 -7.06 -28.30 17.28
C THR A 226 -7.48 -29.28 16.17
N PRO A 227 -7.72 -28.84 14.94
CA PRO A 227 -8.12 -29.72 13.85
C PRO A 227 -7.04 -30.76 13.54
N LEU A 228 -7.48 -31.98 13.16
CA LEU A 228 -6.59 -32.97 12.58
C LEU A 228 -5.99 -32.47 11.30
N GLN A 229 -4.68 -32.45 11.18
CA GLN A 229 -4.07 -32.24 9.87
C GLN A 229 -4.44 -33.42 8.98
N ALA A 230 -5.14 -33.15 7.88
CA ALA A 230 -5.29 -34.14 6.81
C ALA A 230 -3.88 -34.37 6.22
N VAL A 231 -3.46 -35.66 6.27
CA VAL A 231 -2.24 -36.16 5.65
C VAL A 231 -2.32 -36.04 4.14
#